data_7d90f1825b29e4bd5d2707b6aeab01c1
#
_entry.id   7d90f1825b29e4bd5d2707b6aeab01c1
#
_cell.length_a   1.000
_cell.length_b   1.000
_cell.length_c   1.000
_cell.angle_alpha   90.00
_cell.angle_beta   90.00
_cell.angle_gamma   90.00
#
_symmetry.space_group_name_H-M   'P 1'
#
loop_
_entity.id
_entity.type
_entity.pdbx_description
1 polymer ?
#
loop_
_entity_poly.entity_id
_entity_poly.type
_entity_poly.pdbx_seq_one_letter_code
_entity_poly.pdbx_strand_id
1 'polypeptide(L)'
;MKKVTFIFILLMGILGGIIYYNEKTYSPLNATDFQKLFPNYRGNVDKIYDKDFIGFSFHNELFELYLYKMMENVSINENYPKFEEWEKNEIVNKKENSSTWKKCPMDIKEKEKFKDVIASEVFEEDMHGKNFRTILNDTNNYYTYVYINELEYYFFLFNKDKGELYYIRKKGW
;
A
#
# COMPACT_ATOMS: atom_id res chain seq x y z
N MET A 1 -18.64 45.07 -2.27
CA MET A 1 -17.70 44.20 -3.01
C MET A 1 -16.56 43.66 -2.13
N LYS A 2 -15.76 44.47 -1.44
CA LYS A 2 -14.57 44.03 -0.64
C LYS A 2 -14.87 42.95 0.42
N LYS A 3 -16.02 42.98 1.12
CA LYS A 3 -16.41 41.99 2.14
C LYS A 3 -16.72 40.62 1.53
N VAL A 4 -17.38 40.54 0.38
CA VAL A 4 -17.71 39.30 -0.32
C VAL A 4 -16.45 38.62 -0.83
N THR A 5 -15.51 39.39 -1.40
CA THR A 5 -14.21 38.88 -1.86
C THR A 5 -13.39 38.29 -0.70
N PHE A 6 -13.38 38.98 0.47
CA PHE A 6 -12.69 38.46 1.65
C PHE A 6 -13.27 37.13 2.16
N ILE A 7 -14.60 37.01 2.22
CA ILE A 7 -15.28 35.78 2.65
C ILE A 7 -14.95 34.64 1.67
N PHE A 8 -14.95 34.91 0.36
CA PHE A 8 -14.61 33.90 -0.65
C PHE A 8 -13.18 33.38 -0.50
N ILE A 9 -12.21 34.26 -0.32
CA ILE A 9 -10.80 33.88 -0.09
C ILE A 9 -10.65 33.04 1.18
N LEU A 10 -11.33 33.42 2.25
CA LEU A 10 -11.31 32.67 3.51
C LEU A 10 -11.89 31.25 3.33
N LEU A 11 -13.01 31.11 2.65
CA LEU A 11 -13.64 29.82 2.36
C LEU A 11 -12.74 28.94 1.49
N MET A 12 -12.10 29.48 0.46
CA MET A 12 -11.13 28.78 -0.36
C MET A 12 -9.91 28.30 0.44
N GLY A 13 -9.43 29.13 1.37
CA GLY A 13 -8.33 28.75 2.28
C GLY A 13 -8.71 27.60 3.22
N ILE A 14 -9.92 27.63 3.79
CA ILE A 14 -10.44 26.56 4.65
C ILE A 14 -10.61 25.28 3.84
N LEU A 15 -11.21 25.35 2.67
CA LEU A 15 -11.42 24.21 1.78
C LEU A 15 -10.09 23.57 1.37
N GLY A 16 -9.11 24.39 0.95
CA GLY A 16 -7.76 23.94 0.63
C GLY A 16 -7.06 23.27 1.82
N GLY A 17 -7.23 23.82 3.03
CA GLY A 17 -6.71 23.23 4.25
C GLY A 17 -7.33 21.86 4.58
N ILE A 18 -8.64 21.71 4.39
CA ILE A 18 -9.34 20.43 4.60
C ILE A 18 -8.87 19.40 3.58
N ILE A 19 -8.77 19.76 2.31
CA ILE A 19 -8.29 18.87 1.24
C ILE A 19 -6.86 18.40 1.56
N TYR A 20 -5.96 19.34 1.86
CA TYR A 20 -4.57 19.03 2.22
C TYR A 20 -4.47 18.10 3.44
N TYR A 21 -5.27 18.38 4.47
CA TYR A 21 -5.30 17.53 5.68
C TYR A 21 -5.79 16.13 5.37
N ASN A 22 -6.85 15.99 4.60
CA ASN A 22 -7.41 14.70 4.21
C ASN A 22 -6.41 13.89 3.37
N GLU A 23 -5.75 14.51 2.39
CA GLU A 23 -4.71 13.84 1.60
C GLU A 23 -3.57 13.33 2.49
N LYS A 24 -3.06 14.19 3.37
CA LYS A 24 -1.95 13.83 4.25
C LYS A 24 -2.29 12.72 5.25
N THR A 25 -3.53 12.69 5.74
CA THR A 25 -3.98 11.71 6.73
C THR A 25 -4.61 10.46 6.10
N TYR A 26 -4.90 10.49 4.80
CA TYR A 26 -5.47 9.34 4.13
C TYR A 26 -4.57 8.11 4.25
N SER A 27 -5.17 6.98 4.61
CA SER A 27 -4.54 5.66 4.60
C SER A 27 -5.51 4.64 4.04
N PRO A 28 -5.13 3.91 2.99
CA PRO A 28 -5.98 2.87 2.41
C PRO A 28 -6.14 1.66 3.33
N LEU A 29 -5.23 1.47 4.29
CA LEU A 29 -5.32 0.44 5.31
C LEU A 29 -5.65 1.07 6.67
N ASN A 30 -6.60 0.48 7.39
CA ASN A 30 -6.96 0.84 8.74
C ASN A 30 -6.51 -0.21 9.75
N ALA A 31 -6.71 0.02 11.04
CA ALA A 31 -6.31 -0.89 12.11
C ALA A 31 -6.88 -2.31 11.95
N THR A 32 -8.10 -2.45 11.47
CA THR A 32 -8.73 -3.74 11.20
C THR A 32 -8.06 -4.49 10.06
N ASP A 33 -7.62 -3.77 9.01
CA ASP A 33 -6.90 -4.37 7.90
C ASP A 33 -5.54 -4.93 8.35
N PHE A 34 -4.82 -4.22 9.24
CA PHE A 34 -3.58 -4.74 9.81
C PHE A 34 -3.80 -5.99 10.66
N GLN A 35 -4.90 -6.08 11.40
CA GLN A 35 -5.25 -7.30 12.14
C GLN A 35 -5.59 -8.48 11.23
N LYS A 36 -6.13 -8.22 10.05
CA LYS A 36 -6.38 -9.25 9.03
C LYS A 36 -5.10 -9.71 8.35
N LEU A 37 -4.14 -8.79 8.12
CA LEU A 37 -2.80 -9.14 7.62
C LEU A 37 -1.97 -9.89 8.67
N PHE A 38 -2.04 -9.43 9.92
CA PHE A 38 -1.25 -9.91 11.04
C PHE A 38 -2.15 -10.19 12.25
N PRO A 39 -2.79 -11.37 12.34
CA PRO A 39 -3.87 -11.65 13.30
C PRO A 39 -3.50 -11.45 14.77
N ASN A 40 -2.23 -11.62 15.10
CA ASN A 40 -1.71 -11.48 16.46
C ASN A 40 -1.17 -10.08 16.78
N TYR A 41 -1.17 -9.18 15.81
CA TYR A 41 -0.66 -7.82 16.00
C TYR A 41 -1.72 -6.93 16.66
N ARG A 42 -1.32 -6.22 17.71
CA ARG A 42 -2.18 -5.27 18.45
C ARG A 42 -1.50 -3.92 18.66
N GLY A 43 -0.28 -3.75 18.12
CA GLY A 43 0.49 -2.52 18.25
C GLY A 43 -0.01 -1.39 17.36
N ASN A 44 0.61 -0.24 17.52
CA ASN A 44 0.36 0.93 16.69
C ASN A 44 1.03 0.79 15.32
N VAL A 45 0.40 1.37 14.32
CA VAL A 45 0.92 1.43 12.95
C VAL A 45 0.91 2.86 12.48
N ASP A 46 2.05 3.35 12.04
CA ASP A 46 2.19 4.69 11.47
C ASP A 46 2.43 4.61 9.96
N LYS A 47 1.67 5.37 9.19
CA LYS A 47 1.99 5.61 7.79
C LYS A 47 3.17 6.59 7.75
N ILE A 48 4.34 6.13 7.32
CA ILE A 48 5.57 6.93 7.31
C ILE A 48 5.92 7.48 5.93
N TYR A 49 5.30 6.93 4.88
CA TYR A 49 5.51 7.38 3.52
C TYR A 49 4.34 6.98 2.63
N ASP A 50 4.03 7.80 1.65
CA ASP A 50 3.14 7.46 0.55
C ASP A 50 3.55 8.21 -0.73
N LYS A 51 3.29 7.59 -1.86
CA LYS A 51 3.50 8.16 -3.18
C LYS A 51 2.49 7.65 -4.17
N ASP A 52 1.87 8.57 -4.88
CA ASP A 52 1.08 8.32 -6.07
C ASP A 52 1.96 8.57 -7.31
N PHE A 53 2.09 7.56 -8.18
CA PHE A 53 2.92 7.62 -9.37
C PHE A 53 2.18 8.12 -10.61
N ILE A 54 0.84 8.17 -10.56
CA ILE A 54 0.01 8.62 -11.68
C ILE A 54 -0.51 10.04 -11.42
N GLY A 55 -0.82 10.35 -10.16
CA GLY A 55 -1.49 11.57 -9.78
C GLY A 55 -2.99 11.52 -10.11
N PHE A 56 -3.56 12.68 -10.44
CA PHE A 56 -4.98 12.79 -10.71
C PHE A 56 -5.35 12.11 -12.04
N SER A 57 -6.19 11.09 -11.97
CA SER A 57 -6.75 10.39 -13.15
C SER A 57 -8.26 10.51 -13.20
N PHE A 58 -8.81 10.83 -14.39
CA PHE A 58 -10.26 10.85 -14.65
C PHE A 58 -10.89 9.46 -14.75
N HIS A 59 -10.05 8.40 -14.89
CA HIS A 59 -10.50 7.02 -15.11
C HIS A 59 -10.36 6.14 -13.87
N ASN A 60 -10.15 6.73 -12.70
CA ASN A 60 -9.87 6.00 -11.44
C ASN A 60 -8.66 5.06 -11.53
N GLU A 61 -7.67 5.44 -12.33
CA GLU A 61 -6.39 4.75 -12.40
C GLU A 61 -5.59 5.07 -11.13
N LEU A 62 -4.94 4.06 -10.59
CA LEU A 62 -4.12 4.17 -9.39
C LEU A 62 -2.80 3.43 -9.60
N PHE A 63 -1.71 4.04 -9.20
CA PHE A 63 -0.45 3.34 -8.97
C PHE A 63 0.23 4.00 -7.77
N GLU A 64 0.09 3.38 -6.62
CA GLU A 64 0.43 3.98 -5.34
C GLU A 64 1.26 3.03 -4.49
N LEU A 65 2.18 3.61 -3.75
CA LEU A 65 2.98 2.96 -2.72
C LEU A 65 2.70 3.61 -1.37
N TYR A 66 2.45 2.78 -0.38
CA TYR A 66 2.36 3.18 1.02
C TYR A 66 3.37 2.40 1.84
N LEU A 67 4.05 3.09 2.76
CA LEU A 67 4.95 2.47 3.72
C LEU A 67 4.45 2.69 5.13
N TYR A 68 4.26 1.60 5.82
CA TYR A 68 3.81 1.58 7.21
C TYR A 68 4.92 1.07 8.13
N LYS A 69 5.06 1.71 9.28
CA LYS A 69 5.93 1.28 10.37
C LYS A 69 5.10 0.63 11.47
N MET A 70 5.43 -0.57 11.81
CA MET A 70 4.83 -1.31 12.92
C MET A 70 5.74 -1.19 14.15
N MET A 71 5.17 -0.75 15.27
CA MET A 71 5.95 -0.34 16.45
C MET A 71 6.38 -1.51 17.34
N GLU A 72 5.74 -2.68 17.18
CA GLU A 72 6.01 -3.88 17.95
C GLU A 72 6.47 -5.02 17.05
N ASN A 73 7.03 -6.07 17.66
CA ASN A 73 7.40 -7.26 16.91
C ASN A 73 6.19 -7.95 16.28
N VAL A 74 6.28 -8.18 14.97
CA VAL A 74 5.26 -8.82 14.19
C VAL A 74 5.60 -10.29 13.99
N SER A 75 4.69 -11.17 14.38
CA SER A 75 4.78 -12.58 14.04
C SER A 75 3.99 -12.85 12.74
N ILE A 76 4.64 -13.47 11.78
CA ILE A 76 4.00 -13.90 10.54
C ILE A 76 3.29 -15.23 10.77
N ASN A 77 2.04 -15.29 10.33
CA ASN A 77 1.28 -16.52 10.21
C ASN A 77 1.10 -16.83 8.73
N GLU A 78 1.74 -17.88 8.24
CA GLU A 78 1.74 -18.26 6.82
C GLU A 78 0.36 -18.75 6.30
N ASN A 79 -0.63 -18.93 7.19
CA ASN A 79 -2.01 -19.19 6.82
C ASN A 79 -2.84 -17.90 6.61
N TYR A 80 -2.23 -16.74 6.73
CA TYR A 80 -2.85 -15.42 6.54
C TYR A 80 -2.09 -14.63 5.46
N PRO A 81 -2.67 -13.54 4.94
CA PRO A 81 -4.04 -13.09 5.17
C PRO A 81 -5.07 -14.00 4.48
N LYS A 82 -6.29 -14.01 5.01
CA LYS A 82 -7.45 -14.61 4.36
C LYS A 82 -8.23 -13.49 3.68
N PHE A 83 -7.89 -13.19 2.44
CA PHE A 83 -8.51 -12.09 1.70
C PHE A 83 -10.00 -12.31 1.44
N GLU A 84 -10.50 -13.54 1.50
CA GLU A 84 -11.93 -13.85 1.43
C GLU A 84 -12.74 -13.27 2.59
N GLU A 85 -12.11 -12.95 3.71
CA GLU A 85 -12.74 -12.34 4.89
C GLU A 85 -12.69 -10.79 4.88
N TRP A 86 -12.13 -10.20 3.81
CA TRP A 86 -12.01 -8.74 3.71
C TRP A 86 -13.30 -8.13 3.15
N GLU A 87 -13.90 -7.21 3.91
CA GLU A 87 -15.15 -6.54 3.56
C GLU A 87 -14.98 -5.39 2.56
N LYS A 88 -13.75 -5.00 2.23
CA LYS A 88 -13.48 -3.94 1.25
C LYS A 88 -13.82 -4.43 -0.15
N ASN A 89 -14.84 -3.81 -0.75
CA ASN A 89 -15.38 -4.17 -2.07
C ASN A 89 -14.34 -4.24 -3.19
N GLU A 90 -13.25 -3.50 -3.10
CA GLU A 90 -12.19 -3.49 -4.12
C GLU A 90 -11.36 -4.78 -4.13
N ILE A 91 -11.18 -5.42 -2.98
CA ILE A 91 -10.38 -6.64 -2.81
C ILE A 91 -11.27 -7.90 -2.80
N VAL A 92 -12.46 -7.81 -2.22
CA VAL A 92 -13.35 -8.97 -1.94
C VAL A 92 -13.91 -9.65 -3.18
N ASN A 93 -14.23 -8.91 -4.23
CA ASN A 93 -14.89 -9.46 -5.42
C ASN A 93 -13.97 -10.22 -6.38
N LYS A 94 -12.66 -10.34 -6.06
CA LYS A 94 -11.63 -10.78 -7.01
C LYS A 94 -10.66 -11.81 -6.43
N LYS A 95 -11.19 -12.77 -5.68
CA LYS A 95 -10.49 -13.74 -4.81
C LYS A 95 -9.61 -14.78 -5.52
N GLU A 96 -9.76 -14.97 -6.81
CA GLU A 96 -9.25 -16.17 -7.49
C GLU A 96 -7.72 -16.29 -7.56
N ASN A 97 -7.00 -15.19 -7.30
CA ASN A 97 -5.54 -15.14 -7.37
C ASN A 97 -4.90 -14.40 -6.16
N SER A 98 -5.30 -14.75 -4.95
CA SER A 98 -4.64 -14.24 -3.75
C SER A 98 -3.66 -15.25 -3.17
N SER A 99 -2.69 -14.77 -2.42
CA SER A 99 -1.78 -15.63 -1.65
C SER A 99 -1.87 -15.34 -0.16
N THR A 100 -1.51 -16.31 0.66
CA THR A 100 -1.11 -16.07 2.05
C THR A 100 0.32 -15.52 2.09
N TRP A 101 0.85 -15.23 3.30
CA TRP A 101 2.24 -14.82 3.46
C TRP A 101 3.20 -15.90 2.96
N LYS A 102 4.10 -15.52 2.10
CA LYS A 102 5.18 -16.35 1.55
C LYS A 102 6.53 -15.72 1.87
N LYS A 103 7.54 -16.55 2.09
CA LYS A 103 8.91 -16.07 2.24
C LYS A 103 9.47 -15.55 0.93
N CYS A 104 10.25 -14.47 1.02
CA CYS A 104 11.11 -14.03 -0.08
C CYS A 104 12.27 -15.03 -0.28
N PRO A 105 12.88 -15.04 -1.48
CA PRO A 105 12.49 -14.31 -2.67
C PRO A 105 11.27 -14.91 -3.38
N MET A 106 10.59 -14.10 -4.17
CA MET A 106 9.51 -14.58 -5.04
C MET A 106 10.04 -15.57 -6.08
N ASP A 107 9.22 -16.56 -6.43
CA ASP A 107 9.52 -17.43 -7.57
C ASP A 107 9.43 -16.70 -8.92
N ILE A 108 9.95 -17.32 -9.98
CA ILE A 108 10.03 -16.70 -11.31
C ILE A 108 8.63 -16.40 -11.86
N LYS A 109 7.65 -17.28 -11.65
CA LYS A 109 6.29 -17.09 -12.17
C LYS A 109 5.57 -15.96 -11.48
N GLU A 110 5.79 -15.80 -10.19
CA GLU A 110 5.22 -14.69 -9.43
C GLU A 110 5.91 -13.36 -9.75
N LYS A 111 7.25 -13.36 -9.94
CA LYS A 111 7.99 -12.17 -10.41
C LYS A 111 7.44 -11.63 -11.73
N GLU A 112 7.05 -12.49 -12.64
CA GLU A 112 6.48 -12.09 -13.93
C GLU A 112 5.14 -11.36 -13.78
N LYS A 113 4.30 -11.75 -12.80
CA LYS A 113 3.04 -11.06 -12.51
C LYS A 113 3.24 -9.60 -12.05
N PHE A 114 4.35 -9.33 -11.38
CA PHE A 114 4.65 -8.03 -10.76
C PHE A 114 5.88 -7.37 -11.38
N LYS A 115 6.18 -7.69 -12.66
CA LYS A 115 7.36 -7.17 -13.37
C LYS A 115 7.43 -5.64 -13.34
N ASP A 116 6.30 -4.95 -13.45
CA ASP A 116 6.23 -3.49 -13.44
C ASP A 116 6.76 -2.91 -12.12
N VAL A 117 6.44 -3.54 -10.99
CA VAL A 117 6.92 -3.14 -9.66
C VAL A 117 8.40 -3.51 -9.51
N ILE A 118 8.74 -4.74 -9.89
CA ILE A 118 10.09 -5.29 -9.64
C ILE A 118 11.14 -4.64 -10.57
N ALA A 119 10.75 -4.30 -11.81
CA ALA A 119 11.64 -3.68 -12.79
C ALA A 119 11.65 -2.16 -12.74
N SER A 120 10.74 -1.53 -12.00
CA SER A 120 10.61 -0.08 -11.97
C SER A 120 11.77 0.57 -11.21
N GLU A 121 12.55 1.39 -11.91
CA GLU A 121 13.58 2.26 -11.31
C GLU A 121 12.94 3.26 -10.32
N VAL A 122 11.68 3.58 -10.50
CA VAL A 122 10.91 4.50 -9.65
C VAL A 122 10.86 4.02 -8.20
N PHE A 123 10.79 2.70 -7.97
CA PHE A 123 10.84 2.13 -6.62
C PHE A 123 12.25 2.11 -6.04
N GLU A 124 13.28 2.29 -6.84
CA GLU A 124 14.67 2.33 -6.35
C GLU A 124 15.06 3.72 -5.85
N GLU A 125 14.60 4.78 -6.53
CA GLU A 125 14.98 6.16 -6.19
C GLU A 125 14.15 6.75 -5.04
N ASP A 126 12.87 6.39 -4.94
CA ASP A 126 11.92 7.06 -4.05
C ASP A 126 11.75 6.44 -2.66
N MET A 127 12.32 5.28 -2.41
CA MET A 127 12.12 4.54 -1.16
C MET A 127 13.08 4.93 -0.03
N HIS A 128 13.39 6.21 0.13
CA HIS A 128 14.35 6.71 1.14
C HIS A 128 15.68 5.94 1.15
N GLY A 129 16.26 5.70 -0.04
CA GLY A 129 17.51 4.96 -0.20
C GLY A 129 17.41 3.46 0.10
N LYS A 130 16.19 2.91 0.16
CA LYS A 130 15.95 1.47 0.35
C LYS A 130 15.68 0.84 -1.00
N ASN A 131 16.54 -0.04 -1.43
CA ASN A 131 16.35 -0.80 -2.67
C ASN A 131 15.27 -1.85 -2.47
N PHE A 132 14.09 -1.67 -3.11
CA PHE A 132 12.96 -2.59 -3.06
C PHE A 132 13.35 -4.02 -3.47
N ARG A 133 14.20 -4.15 -4.50
CA ARG A 133 14.72 -5.46 -4.96
C ARG A 133 15.53 -6.15 -3.88
N THR A 134 16.33 -5.40 -3.11
CA THR A 134 17.10 -5.96 -2.01
C THR A 134 16.16 -6.52 -0.93
N ILE A 135 15.11 -5.77 -0.57
CA ILE A 135 14.12 -6.22 0.41
C ILE A 135 13.39 -7.47 -0.10
N LEU A 136 13.00 -7.48 -1.38
CA LEU A 136 12.29 -8.60 -2.01
C LEU A 136 13.15 -9.85 -2.18
N ASN A 137 14.47 -9.73 -2.19
CA ASN A 137 15.41 -10.85 -2.31
C ASN A 137 15.92 -11.36 -0.94
N ASP A 138 15.63 -10.67 0.15
CA ASP A 138 16.03 -11.08 1.49
C ASP A 138 15.10 -12.16 2.06
N THR A 139 15.65 -13.32 2.36
CA THR A 139 14.92 -14.50 2.85
C THR A 139 14.25 -14.32 4.22
N ASN A 140 14.58 -13.25 4.97
CA ASN A 140 13.91 -12.91 6.23
C ASN A 140 12.57 -12.19 6.01
N ASN A 141 12.33 -11.69 4.80
CA ASN A 141 11.15 -10.93 4.46
C ASN A 141 10.01 -11.81 3.93
N TYR A 142 8.82 -11.22 3.88
CA TYR A 142 7.62 -11.92 3.45
C TYR A 142 6.82 -11.06 2.48
N TYR A 143 6.12 -11.69 1.54
CA TYR A 143 5.19 -11.03 0.64
C TYR A 143 3.85 -11.76 0.58
N THR A 144 2.84 -11.02 0.21
CA THR A 144 1.50 -11.54 -0.12
C THR A 144 0.85 -10.62 -1.13
N TYR A 145 -0.18 -11.10 -1.83
CA TYR A 145 -0.82 -10.32 -2.87
C TYR A 145 -2.26 -10.75 -3.15
N VAL A 146 -3.00 -9.85 -3.78
CA VAL A 146 -4.20 -10.14 -4.56
C VAL A 146 -3.91 -9.70 -5.99
N TYR A 147 -3.91 -10.62 -6.93
CA TYR A 147 -3.64 -10.37 -8.33
C TYR A 147 -4.89 -10.63 -9.16
N ILE A 148 -5.34 -9.64 -9.89
CA ILE A 148 -6.52 -9.73 -10.74
C ILE A 148 -6.08 -9.90 -12.20
N ASN A 149 -5.22 -8.99 -12.65
CA ASN A 149 -4.56 -9.01 -13.96
C ASN A 149 -3.36 -8.06 -13.94
N GLU A 150 -2.71 -7.85 -15.06
CA GLU A 150 -1.55 -6.95 -15.20
C GLU A 150 -1.87 -5.48 -14.88
N LEU A 151 -3.15 -5.08 -15.03
CA LEU A 151 -3.61 -3.71 -14.78
C LEU A 151 -4.19 -3.52 -13.37
N GLU A 152 -4.42 -4.61 -12.63
CA GLU A 152 -5.00 -4.50 -11.30
C GLU A 152 -4.47 -5.55 -10.34
N TYR A 153 -3.76 -5.08 -9.30
CA TYR A 153 -3.25 -5.92 -8.22
C TYR A 153 -3.00 -5.11 -6.95
N TYR A 154 -2.91 -5.83 -5.85
CA TYR A 154 -2.57 -5.34 -4.51
C TYR A 154 -1.42 -6.20 -3.99
N PHE A 155 -0.29 -5.57 -3.74
CA PHE A 155 0.93 -6.27 -3.34
C PHE A 155 1.43 -5.78 -1.99
N PHE A 156 1.79 -6.70 -1.12
CA PHE A 156 2.28 -6.43 0.23
C PHE A 156 3.66 -7.07 0.39
N LEU A 157 4.64 -6.29 0.84
CA LEU A 157 5.98 -6.76 1.17
C LEU A 157 6.29 -6.34 2.61
N PHE A 158 6.56 -7.31 3.46
CA PHE A 158 6.88 -7.07 4.85
C PHE A 158 8.36 -7.29 5.12
N ASN A 159 9.05 -6.20 5.49
CA ASN A 159 10.43 -6.22 5.97
C ASN A 159 10.40 -6.53 7.46
N LYS A 160 10.68 -7.79 7.81
CA LYS A 160 10.56 -8.29 9.18
C LYS A 160 11.53 -7.61 10.13
N ASP A 161 12.79 -7.42 9.73
CA ASP A 161 13.82 -6.86 10.58
C ASP A 161 13.54 -5.40 10.95
N LYS A 162 12.88 -4.68 10.05
CA LYS A 162 12.53 -3.28 10.25
C LYS A 162 11.10 -3.08 10.74
N GLY A 163 10.24 -4.11 10.76
CA GLY A 163 8.82 -3.96 11.03
C GLY A 163 8.14 -2.98 10.06
N GLU A 164 8.47 -3.06 8.78
CA GLU A 164 7.97 -2.16 7.75
C GLU A 164 7.11 -2.93 6.74
N LEU A 165 5.90 -2.45 6.50
CA LEU A 165 5.00 -2.98 5.50
C LEU A 165 4.93 -2.03 4.31
N TYR A 166 5.33 -2.51 3.15
CA TYR A 166 5.14 -1.88 1.85
C TYR A 166 3.83 -2.37 1.27
N TYR A 167 2.94 -1.47 0.95
CA TYR A 167 1.68 -1.76 0.30
C TYR A 167 1.61 -1.03 -1.04
N ILE A 168 1.54 -1.80 -2.11
CA ILE A 168 1.46 -1.30 -3.47
C ILE A 168 0.10 -1.66 -4.03
N ARG A 169 -0.59 -0.68 -4.59
CA ARG A 169 -1.84 -0.88 -5.29
C ARG A 169 -1.76 -0.29 -6.69
N LYS A 170 -2.15 -1.12 -7.66
CA LYS A 170 -2.27 -0.73 -9.07
C LYS A 170 -3.68 -1.04 -9.54
N LYS A 171 -4.27 -0.12 -10.30
CA LYS A 171 -5.58 -0.29 -10.94
C LYS A 171 -5.64 0.53 -12.21
N GLY A 172 -5.95 -0.13 -13.33
CA GLY A 172 -6.39 0.52 -14.56
C GLY A 172 -5.30 1.21 -15.38
N TRP A 173 -4.01 0.82 -15.29
CA TRP A 173 -2.94 1.45 -16.06
C TRP A 173 -2.06 0.47 -16.81
#